data_120d4a137461e9c3ad931923f7874d9d
#
_entry.id   120d4a137461e9c3ad931923f7874d9d
#
_cell.length_a   1.000
_cell.length_b   1.000
_cell.length_c   1.000
_cell.angle_alpha   90.00
_cell.angle_beta   90.00
_cell.angle_gamma   90.00
#
_symmetry.space_group_name_H-M   'P 1'
#
loop_
_entity.id
_entity.type
_entity.pdbx_description
1 polymer ?
#
loop_
_entity_poly.entity_id
_entity_poly.type
_entity_poly.pdbx_seq_one_letter_code
_entity_poly.pdbx_strand_id
1 'polypeptide(L)'
;MDKTYADTVRLLLTVAPDVFANDIFAIKGGTGINLFGQNMPRLSIDIDVVYLPWQLPRDEALRAINQELAAIGERVQPLGLQTRRICAKDLGETKLIVENETSQVKVEVNVVFRGTVLPVEHRPLCAKASDLFGVEFELPILAQDELYAGKLVAALDRQHPRDLFDVWQLYESGGITDGMVECFVVYLAGHNRPTPEVLLGNDKDLAAEYDRAFVGMTELPCSLETLLEARARLRQELPRRLTAAQKQFLCGLARAVPDWFLLQCRHAAEMPALRWKLSNLETFRKRRPSDFSAQAALLEAGLNRV
;
A
#
# COMPACT_ATOMS: atom_id res chain seq x y z
N MET A 1 -23.38 8.55 -1.02
CA MET A 1 -22.00 9.00 -1.34
C MET A 1 -21.98 10.50 -1.61
N ASP A 2 -20.93 11.20 -1.17
CA ASP A 2 -20.76 12.63 -1.43
C ASP A 2 -20.43 12.88 -2.91
N LYS A 3 -21.07 13.91 -3.52
CA LYS A 3 -20.89 14.24 -4.93
C LYS A 3 -19.44 14.62 -5.26
N THR A 4 -18.76 15.31 -4.36
CA THR A 4 -17.36 15.74 -4.54
C THR A 4 -16.43 14.55 -4.71
N TYR A 5 -16.62 13.49 -3.91
CA TYR A 5 -15.85 12.25 -4.04
C TYR A 5 -16.21 11.51 -5.33
N ALA A 6 -17.48 11.48 -5.74
CA ALA A 6 -17.89 10.83 -6.99
C ALA A 6 -17.29 11.54 -8.22
N ASP A 7 -17.26 12.87 -8.25
CA ASP A 7 -16.62 13.65 -9.33
C ASP A 7 -15.11 13.39 -9.37
N THR A 8 -14.46 13.24 -8.23
CA THR A 8 -13.04 12.86 -8.16
C THR A 8 -12.79 11.45 -8.70
N VAL A 9 -13.66 10.48 -8.39
CA VAL A 9 -13.56 9.12 -8.98
C VAL A 9 -13.79 9.15 -10.48
N ARG A 10 -14.71 9.97 -10.99
CA ARG A 10 -14.90 10.15 -12.44
C ARG A 10 -13.63 10.65 -13.11
N LEU A 11 -12.97 11.66 -12.55
CA LEU A 11 -11.68 12.13 -13.04
C LEU A 11 -10.62 11.04 -12.98
N LEU A 12 -10.55 10.28 -11.88
CA LEU A 12 -9.64 9.16 -11.72
C LEU A 12 -9.81 8.12 -12.84
N LEU A 13 -11.04 7.71 -13.11
CA LEU A 13 -11.34 6.74 -14.16
C LEU A 13 -11.06 7.28 -15.56
N THR A 14 -11.18 8.59 -15.77
CA THR A 14 -10.78 9.25 -17.03
C THR A 14 -9.28 9.19 -17.26
N VAL A 15 -8.48 9.36 -16.19
CA VAL A 15 -7.01 9.43 -16.26
C VAL A 15 -6.37 8.05 -16.22
N ALA A 16 -7.01 7.06 -15.62
CA ALA A 16 -6.42 5.75 -15.37
C ALA A 16 -5.88 5.05 -16.63
N PRO A 17 -6.57 5.00 -17.79
CA PRO A 17 -6.02 4.37 -19.01
C PRO A 17 -4.67 4.99 -19.44
N ASP A 18 -4.51 6.32 -19.30
CA ASP A 18 -3.28 7.01 -19.65
C ASP A 18 -2.14 6.75 -18.67
N VAL A 19 -2.46 6.52 -17.38
CA VAL A 19 -1.47 6.15 -16.36
C VAL A 19 -0.89 4.77 -16.61
N PHE A 20 -1.69 3.84 -17.11
CA PHE A 20 -1.30 2.45 -17.35
C PHE A 20 -1.09 2.10 -18.83
N ALA A 21 -0.91 3.11 -19.68
CA ALA A 21 -0.65 2.91 -21.11
C ALA A 21 0.68 2.18 -21.42
N ASN A 22 1.62 2.21 -20.49
CA ASN A 22 2.89 1.49 -20.55
C ASN A 22 2.97 0.45 -19.43
N ASP A 23 3.63 -0.69 -19.68
CA ASP A 23 3.75 -1.83 -18.76
C ASP A 23 4.79 -1.61 -17.65
N ILE A 24 4.95 -0.39 -17.15
CA ILE A 24 5.90 -0.09 -16.08
C ILE A 24 5.26 0.16 -14.72
N PHE A 25 3.93 0.32 -14.70
CA PHE A 25 3.16 0.50 -13.48
C PHE A 25 2.07 -0.57 -13.34
N ALA A 26 1.78 -0.92 -12.09
CA ALA A 26 0.56 -1.64 -11.72
C ALA A 26 -0.13 -0.89 -10.58
N ILE A 27 -1.47 -0.95 -10.57
CA ILE A 27 -2.28 -0.31 -9.53
C ILE A 27 -2.16 -1.06 -8.22
N LYS A 28 -2.09 -0.33 -7.12
CA LYS A 28 -2.11 -0.84 -5.75
C LYS A 28 -3.02 0.01 -4.86
N GLY A 29 -3.00 -0.25 -3.56
CA GLY A 29 -3.67 0.60 -2.58
C GLY A 29 -5.20 0.52 -2.61
N GLY A 30 -5.83 1.58 -2.13
CA GLY A 30 -7.28 1.63 -1.96
C GLY A 30 -8.05 1.53 -3.25
N THR A 31 -7.57 2.15 -4.32
CA THR A 31 -8.22 2.13 -5.64
C THR A 31 -8.20 0.73 -6.24
N GLY A 32 -7.06 0.02 -6.16
CA GLY A 32 -6.97 -1.37 -6.57
C GLY A 32 -7.98 -2.26 -5.83
N ILE A 33 -8.07 -2.13 -4.50
CA ILE A 33 -9.01 -2.91 -3.69
C ILE A 33 -10.47 -2.58 -4.04
N ASN A 34 -10.84 -1.30 -4.03
CA ASN A 34 -12.25 -0.91 -4.06
C ASN A 34 -12.86 -0.87 -5.47
N LEU A 35 -12.06 -0.60 -6.51
CA LEU A 35 -12.59 -0.47 -7.87
C LEU A 35 -12.31 -1.70 -8.76
N PHE A 36 -11.38 -2.57 -8.36
CA PHE A 36 -10.98 -3.75 -9.16
C PHE A 36 -11.03 -5.05 -8.36
N GLY A 37 -10.73 -5.03 -7.06
CA GLY A 37 -10.73 -6.21 -6.20
C GLY A 37 -12.10 -6.51 -5.58
N GLN A 38 -12.87 -5.46 -5.29
CA GLN A 38 -14.23 -5.53 -4.70
C GLN A 38 -15.21 -4.70 -5.54
N ASN A 39 -16.51 -4.80 -5.24
CA ASN A 39 -17.55 -4.09 -5.97
C ASN A 39 -17.83 -2.69 -5.39
N MET A 40 -16.80 -1.86 -5.29
CA MET A 40 -16.83 -0.46 -4.84
C MET A 40 -17.58 -0.26 -3.50
N PRO A 41 -17.15 -0.90 -2.40
CA PRO A 41 -17.76 -0.71 -1.09
C PRO A 41 -17.56 0.71 -0.55
N ARG A 42 -16.49 1.40 -0.95
CA ARG A 42 -16.25 2.82 -0.73
C ARG A 42 -15.58 3.48 -1.93
N LEU A 43 -15.65 4.80 -1.98
CA LEU A 43 -14.91 5.58 -2.96
C LEU A 43 -13.40 5.58 -2.64
N SER A 44 -12.57 5.58 -3.68
CA SER A 44 -11.14 5.79 -3.62
C SER A 44 -10.75 6.84 -4.64
N ILE A 45 -9.93 7.80 -4.24
CA ILE A 45 -9.70 9.06 -4.96
C ILE A 45 -8.24 9.29 -5.38
N ASP A 46 -7.35 8.37 -5.06
CA ASP A 46 -5.93 8.43 -5.41
C ASP A 46 -5.54 7.24 -6.30
N ILE A 47 -4.61 7.41 -7.22
CA ILE A 47 -4.01 6.34 -8.03
C ILE A 47 -2.64 6.02 -7.43
N ASP A 48 -2.61 5.04 -6.55
CA ASP A 48 -1.36 4.49 -6.03
C ASP A 48 -0.78 3.47 -7.01
N VAL A 49 0.47 3.63 -7.41
CA VAL A 49 1.13 2.69 -8.33
C VAL A 49 2.40 2.10 -7.75
N VAL A 50 2.72 0.88 -8.18
CA VAL A 50 4.02 0.25 -8.01
C VAL A 50 4.79 0.30 -9.32
N TYR A 51 6.09 0.62 -9.25
CA TYR A 51 6.99 0.58 -10.40
C TYR A 51 7.52 -0.85 -10.57
N LEU A 52 7.25 -1.46 -11.74
CA LEU A 52 7.50 -2.88 -11.99
C LEU A 52 8.97 -3.23 -12.29
N PRO A 53 9.74 -2.46 -13.11
CA PRO A 53 11.14 -2.78 -13.41
C PRO A 53 12.08 -2.54 -12.21
N TRP A 54 11.88 -3.27 -11.11
CA TRP A 54 12.56 -3.06 -9.83
C TRP A 54 14.05 -3.38 -9.84
N GLN A 55 14.53 -4.16 -10.81
CA GLN A 55 15.94 -4.56 -10.96
C GLN A 55 16.85 -3.37 -11.35
N LEU A 56 16.27 -2.31 -11.91
CA LEU A 56 17.03 -1.13 -12.30
C LEU A 56 17.69 -0.45 -11.09
N PRO A 57 18.92 0.06 -11.24
CA PRO A 57 19.54 0.93 -10.25
C PRO A 57 18.61 2.09 -9.86
N ARG A 58 18.72 2.57 -8.62
CA ARG A 58 17.83 3.60 -8.08
C ARG A 58 17.71 4.82 -8.99
N ASP A 59 18.85 5.34 -9.46
CA ASP A 59 18.86 6.58 -10.25
C ASP A 59 18.26 6.40 -11.65
N GLU A 60 18.40 5.20 -12.23
CA GLU A 60 17.77 4.85 -13.50
C GLU A 60 16.26 4.67 -13.34
N ALA A 61 15.84 3.98 -12.28
CA ALA A 61 14.43 3.83 -11.96
C ALA A 61 13.76 5.19 -11.70
N LEU A 62 14.42 6.10 -10.97
CA LEU A 62 13.91 7.46 -10.73
C LEU A 62 13.76 8.25 -12.03
N ARG A 63 14.74 8.14 -12.94
CA ARG A 63 14.66 8.78 -14.27
C ARG A 63 13.48 8.22 -15.07
N ALA A 64 13.35 6.90 -15.14
CA ALA A 64 12.26 6.25 -15.87
C ALA A 64 10.88 6.62 -15.30
N ILE A 65 10.72 6.61 -13.96
CA ILE A 65 9.49 7.05 -13.30
C ILE A 65 9.16 8.50 -13.65
N ASN A 66 10.13 9.41 -13.58
CA ASN A 66 9.92 10.82 -13.88
C ASN A 66 9.60 11.08 -15.37
N GLN A 67 10.21 10.31 -16.26
CA GLN A 67 9.91 10.35 -17.71
C GLN A 67 8.47 9.89 -17.96
N GLU A 68 8.05 8.79 -17.34
CA GLU A 68 6.68 8.29 -17.49
C GLU A 68 5.65 9.26 -16.92
N LEU A 69 5.89 9.82 -15.72
CA LEU A 69 4.99 10.83 -15.16
C LEU A 69 4.89 12.09 -16.04
N ALA A 70 5.96 12.44 -16.79
CA ALA A 70 5.90 13.50 -17.78
C ALA A 70 5.03 13.10 -18.97
N ALA A 71 5.25 11.89 -19.51
CA ALA A 71 4.49 11.36 -20.64
C ALA A 71 2.99 11.20 -20.30
N ILE A 72 2.64 10.78 -19.06
CA ILE A 72 1.24 10.80 -18.60
C ILE A 72 0.67 12.22 -18.67
N GLY A 73 1.42 13.22 -18.19
CA GLY A 73 0.99 14.62 -18.28
C GLY A 73 0.70 15.07 -19.71
N GLU A 74 1.54 14.66 -20.68
CA GLU A 74 1.33 14.96 -22.11
C GLU A 74 0.10 14.22 -22.66
N ARG A 75 -0.13 12.95 -22.28
CA ARG A 75 -1.29 12.16 -22.75
C ARG A 75 -2.63 12.71 -22.26
N VAL A 76 -2.70 13.23 -21.02
CA VAL A 76 -3.94 13.76 -20.48
C VAL A 76 -4.22 15.22 -20.87
N GLN A 77 -3.24 15.95 -21.42
CA GLN A 77 -3.40 17.34 -21.84
C GLN A 77 -4.50 17.54 -22.90
N PRO A 78 -4.66 16.70 -23.93
CA PRO A 78 -5.73 16.80 -24.92
C PRO A 78 -7.13 16.65 -24.30
N LEU A 79 -7.25 16.08 -23.10
CA LEU A 79 -8.51 15.96 -22.35
C LEU A 79 -8.90 17.28 -21.64
N GLY A 80 -8.11 18.34 -21.80
CA GLY A 80 -8.32 19.62 -21.12
C GLY A 80 -7.90 19.62 -19.64
N LEU A 81 -7.12 18.62 -19.22
CA LEU A 81 -6.68 18.48 -17.83
C LEU A 81 -5.35 19.20 -17.60
N GLN A 82 -5.22 19.81 -16.42
CA GLN A 82 -3.97 20.42 -15.97
C GLN A 82 -3.15 19.42 -15.16
N THR A 83 -1.82 19.50 -15.27
CA THR A 83 -0.95 18.61 -14.54
C THR A 83 0.18 19.35 -13.83
N ARG A 84 0.54 18.83 -12.64
CA ARG A 84 1.66 19.35 -11.85
C ARG A 84 2.42 18.20 -11.21
N ARG A 85 3.73 18.13 -11.46
CA ARG A 85 4.60 17.12 -10.83
C ARG A 85 5.19 17.65 -9.52
N ILE A 86 5.24 16.78 -8.53
CA ILE A 86 5.90 17.01 -7.24
C ILE A 86 6.95 15.92 -7.07
N CYS A 87 8.22 16.32 -7.13
CA CYS A 87 9.35 15.42 -6.90
C CYS A 87 9.85 15.65 -5.46
N ALA A 88 9.56 14.73 -4.57
CA ALA A 88 10.07 14.76 -3.21
C ALA A 88 11.46 14.10 -3.18
N LYS A 89 12.54 14.90 -3.23
CA LYS A 89 13.92 14.40 -3.28
C LYS A 89 14.29 13.48 -2.10
N ASP A 90 13.65 13.65 -0.94
CA ASP A 90 14.02 12.99 0.31
C ASP A 90 12.96 12.04 0.89
N LEU A 91 11.74 12.01 0.35
CA LEU A 91 10.60 11.29 0.94
C LEU A 91 10.27 9.94 0.30
N GLY A 92 11.03 9.51 -0.71
CA GLY A 92 10.79 8.21 -1.34
C GLY A 92 9.52 8.11 -2.19
N GLU A 93 8.88 9.24 -2.50
CA GLU A 93 7.68 9.32 -3.35
C GLU A 93 7.82 10.40 -4.42
N THR A 94 7.25 10.12 -5.60
CA THR A 94 7.05 11.10 -6.67
C THR A 94 5.58 11.11 -7.03
N LYS A 95 5.00 12.31 -7.23
CA LYS A 95 3.56 12.48 -7.46
C LYS A 95 3.31 13.29 -8.72
N LEU A 96 2.30 12.86 -9.50
CA LEU A 96 1.66 13.65 -10.53
C LEU A 96 0.27 14.03 -10.04
N ILE A 97 -0.01 15.31 -10.00
CA ILE A 97 -1.34 15.84 -9.73
C ILE A 97 -1.98 16.11 -11.08
N VAL A 98 -3.18 15.58 -11.28
CA VAL A 98 -4.02 15.82 -12.45
C VAL A 98 -5.31 16.46 -11.96
N GLU A 99 -5.69 17.60 -12.54
CA GLU A 99 -6.84 18.37 -12.09
C GLU A 99 -7.65 18.95 -13.24
N ASN A 100 -8.95 19.11 -12.98
CA ASN A 100 -9.87 19.92 -13.76
C ASN A 100 -10.43 21.04 -12.87
N GLU A 101 -11.46 21.75 -13.33
CA GLU A 101 -12.04 22.89 -12.61
C GLU A 101 -12.61 22.54 -11.22
N THR A 102 -13.00 21.27 -10.99
CA THR A 102 -13.76 20.87 -9.80
C THR A 102 -13.10 19.77 -8.98
N SER A 103 -12.17 19.03 -9.54
CA SER A 103 -11.62 17.81 -8.94
C SER A 103 -10.12 17.68 -9.18
N GLN A 104 -9.46 16.96 -8.27
CA GLN A 104 -8.02 16.67 -8.35
C GLN A 104 -7.77 15.20 -8.03
N VAL A 105 -6.94 14.54 -8.82
CA VAL A 105 -6.46 13.18 -8.61
C VAL A 105 -4.94 13.18 -8.48
N LYS A 106 -4.42 12.35 -7.60
CA LYS A 106 -2.98 12.15 -7.42
C LYS A 106 -2.59 10.78 -7.93
N VAL A 107 -1.57 10.74 -8.79
CA VAL A 107 -0.85 9.51 -9.13
C VAL A 107 0.41 9.47 -8.25
N GLU A 108 0.48 8.50 -7.35
CA GLU A 108 1.55 8.38 -6.35
C GLU A 108 2.42 7.16 -6.61
N VAL A 109 3.73 7.38 -6.79
CA VAL A 109 4.72 6.33 -7.03
C VAL A 109 5.65 6.21 -5.83
N ASN A 110 5.66 5.03 -5.18
CA ASN A 110 6.66 4.73 -4.15
C ASN A 110 7.97 4.32 -4.82
N VAL A 111 9.02 5.14 -4.64
CA VAL A 111 10.33 4.92 -5.28
C VAL A 111 11.24 3.99 -4.47
N VAL A 112 10.89 3.66 -3.24
CA VAL A 112 11.62 2.73 -2.37
C VAL A 112 11.10 1.31 -2.53
N PHE A 113 9.79 1.11 -2.34
CA PHE A 113 9.15 -0.18 -2.54
C PHE A 113 8.75 -0.32 -4.01
N ARG A 114 9.67 -0.86 -4.81
CA ARG A 114 9.50 -1.16 -6.24
C ARG A 114 9.46 -2.66 -6.45
N GLY A 115 8.76 -3.10 -7.48
CA GLY A 115 8.51 -4.52 -7.76
C GLY A 115 7.35 -5.08 -6.94
N THR A 116 7.05 -6.33 -7.20
CA THR A 116 5.91 -7.06 -6.64
C THR A 116 6.37 -8.36 -6.00
N VAL A 117 5.63 -8.85 -5.02
CA VAL A 117 5.87 -10.16 -4.37
C VAL A 117 5.29 -11.29 -5.23
N LEU A 118 4.12 -11.04 -5.82
CA LEU A 118 3.38 -11.96 -6.69
C LEU A 118 3.32 -11.42 -8.12
N PRO A 119 3.01 -12.26 -9.11
CA PRO A 119 2.78 -11.80 -10.48
C PRO A 119 1.64 -10.77 -10.55
N VAL A 120 1.81 -9.75 -11.42
CA VAL A 120 0.77 -8.78 -11.72
C VAL A 120 -0.37 -9.47 -12.46
N GLU A 121 -1.58 -9.10 -12.12
CA GLU A 121 -2.81 -9.54 -12.78
C GLU A 121 -3.39 -8.40 -13.63
N HIS A 122 -4.27 -8.74 -14.60
CA HIS A 122 -5.13 -7.76 -15.24
C HIS A 122 -6.56 -7.99 -14.77
N ARG A 123 -7.21 -6.94 -14.31
CA ARG A 123 -8.59 -7.04 -13.81
C ARG A 123 -9.46 -5.94 -14.40
N PRO A 124 -10.70 -6.28 -14.77
CA PRO A 124 -11.69 -5.29 -15.19
C PRO A 124 -12.12 -4.41 -14.03
N LEU A 125 -12.56 -3.20 -14.34
CA LEU A 125 -13.26 -2.32 -13.42
C LEU A 125 -14.50 -3.07 -12.88
N CYS A 126 -14.80 -2.93 -11.59
CA CYS A 126 -15.94 -3.62 -10.98
C CYS A 126 -17.28 -3.14 -11.57
N ALA A 127 -18.27 -4.04 -11.61
CA ALA A 127 -19.55 -3.78 -12.25
C ALA A 127 -20.25 -2.51 -11.72
N LYS A 128 -20.27 -2.30 -10.40
CA LYS A 128 -20.88 -1.10 -9.79
C LYS A 128 -20.20 0.19 -10.25
N ALA A 129 -18.87 0.21 -10.42
CA ALA A 129 -18.18 1.39 -10.91
C ALA A 129 -18.41 1.57 -12.41
N SER A 130 -18.37 0.49 -13.22
CA SER A 130 -18.69 0.54 -14.64
C SER A 130 -20.08 1.10 -14.90
N ASP A 131 -21.09 0.60 -14.20
CA ASP A 131 -22.48 1.06 -14.31
C ASP A 131 -22.65 2.53 -13.88
N LEU A 132 -22.04 2.92 -12.75
CA LEU A 132 -22.20 4.27 -12.21
C LEU A 132 -21.49 5.34 -13.04
N PHE A 133 -20.34 5.03 -13.60
CA PHE A 133 -19.51 6.00 -14.31
C PHE A 133 -19.56 5.85 -15.84
N GLY A 134 -20.18 4.77 -16.35
CA GLY A 134 -20.35 4.54 -17.79
C GLY A 134 -19.04 4.23 -18.53
N VAL A 135 -18.09 3.54 -17.85
CA VAL A 135 -16.77 3.21 -18.42
C VAL A 135 -16.44 1.75 -18.17
N GLU A 136 -15.73 1.13 -19.12
CA GLU A 136 -15.24 -0.25 -19.03
C GLU A 136 -13.79 -0.31 -19.50
N PHE A 137 -12.90 -0.84 -18.70
CA PHE A 137 -11.50 -1.13 -19.03
C PHE A 137 -10.92 -2.09 -17.99
N GLU A 138 -9.80 -2.70 -18.33
CA GLU A 138 -8.98 -3.47 -17.38
C GLU A 138 -7.62 -2.81 -17.18
N LEU A 139 -7.02 -3.01 -16.02
CA LEU A 139 -5.72 -2.45 -15.65
C LEU A 139 -4.80 -3.52 -15.05
N PRO A 140 -3.47 -3.33 -15.19
CA PRO A 140 -2.49 -4.10 -14.43
C PRO A 140 -2.62 -3.76 -12.94
N ILE A 141 -2.77 -4.78 -12.12
CA ILE A 141 -3.04 -4.68 -10.68
C ILE A 141 -2.20 -5.69 -9.91
N LEU A 142 -1.80 -5.35 -8.70
CA LEU A 142 -1.22 -6.33 -7.78
C LEU A 142 -2.20 -7.48 -7.53
N ALA A 143 -1.69 -8.70 -7.40
CA ALA A 143 -2.48 -9.85 -6.96
C ALA A 143 -3.22 -9.54 -5.65
N GLN A 144 -4.39 -10.13 -5.47
CA GLN A 144 -5.27 -9.80 -4.33
C GLN A 144 -4.57 -9.93 -2.97
N ASP A 145 -3.80 -11.01 -2.78
CA ASP A 145 -3.07 -11.23 -1.53
C ASP A 145 -2.05 -10.12 -1.26
N GLU A 146 -1.37 -9.65 -2.29
CA GLU A 146 -0.40 -8.56 -2.19
C GLU A 146 -1.06 -7.19 -1.98
N LEU A 147 -2.19 -6.92 -2.63
CA LEU A 147 -2.98 -5.72 -2.40
C LEU A 147 -3.36 -5.56 -0.93
N TYR A 148 -3.90 -6.64 -0.35
CA TYR A 148 -4.30 -6.62 1.06
C TYR A 148 -3.11 -6.63 2.00
N ALA A 149 -1.99 -7.27 1.68
CA ALA A 149 -0.78 -7.21 2.48
C ALA A 149 -0.30 -5.77 2.71
N GLY A 150 -0.24 -4.97 1.65
CA GLY A 150 0.06 -3.53 1.76
C GLY A 150 -0.96 -2.77 2.61
N LYS A 151 -2.25 -3.15 2.53
CA LYS A 151 -3.33 -2.58 3.33
C LYS A 151 -3.21 -2.95 4.82
N LEU A 152 -2.87 -4.20 5.14
CA LEU A 152 -2.65 -4.65 6.52
C LEU A 152 -1.49 -3.88 7.18
N VAL A 153 -0.37 -3.66 6.46
CA VAL A 153 0.72 -2.82 6.96
C VAL A 153 0.25 -1.39 7.21
N ALA A 154 -0.47 -0.78 6.27
CA ALA A 154 -0.99 0.59 6.41
C ALA A 154 -1.98 0.72 7.58
N ALA A 155 -2.86 -0.27 7.77
CA ALA A 155 -3.83 -0.31 8.87
C ALA A 155 -3.16 -0.41 10.25
N LEU A 156 -2.04 -1.13 10.35
CA LEU A 156 -1.26 -1.22 11.59
C LEU A 156 -0.42 0.04 11.84
N ASP A 157 0.17 0.63 10.80
CA ASP A 157 1.10 1.75 10.91
C ASP A 157 0.39 3.09 11.11
N ARG A 158 -0.35 3.53 10.08
CA ARG A 158 -1.02 4.84 10.11
C ARG A 158 -2.39 4.81 10.76
N GLN A 159 -3.05 3.64 10.78
CA GLN A 159 -4.35 3.40 11.38
C GLN A 159 -5.45 4.36 10.85
N HIS A 160 -5.41 4.68 9.56
CA HIS A 160 -6.37 5.58 8.96
C HIS A 160 -7.75 4.92 8.82
N PRO A 161 -8.88 5.60 9.06
CA PRO A 161 -10.23 5.01 8.96
C PRO A 161 -10.50 4.27 7.65
N ARG A 162 -10.02 4.79 6.51
CA ARG A 162 -10.13 4.13 5.20
C ARG A 162 -9.40 2.79 5.15
N ASP A 163 -8.25 2.67 5.83
CA ASP A 163 -7.51 1.41 5.85
C ASP A 163 -8.21 0.38 6.72
N LEU A 164 -8.75 0.82 7.85
CA LEU A 164 -9.52 -0.04 8.75
C LEU A 164 -10.84 -0.49 8.12
N PHE A 165 -11.48 0.38 7.33
CA PHE A 165 -12.66 0.00 6.55
C PHE A 165 -12.35 -1.11 5.53
N ASP A 166 -11.24 -0.98 4.79
CA ASP A 166 -10.81 -2.02 3.84
C ASP A 166 -10.49 -3.34 4.56
N VAL A 167 -9.93 -3.28 5.78
CA VAL A 167 -9.71 -4.46 6.63
C VAL A 167 -11.03 -5.04 7.15
N TRP A 168 -11.97 -4.22 7.58
CA TRP A 168 -13.30 -4.67 7.95
C TRP A 168 -13.98 -5.39 6.79
N GLN A 169 -13.98 -4.81 5.58
CA GLN A 169 -14.53 -5.44 4.37
C GLN A 169 -13.80 -6.75 4.02
N LEU A 170 -12.49 -6.85 4.25
CA LEU A 170 -11.76 -8.10 4.10
C LEU A 170 -12.32 -9.17 5.05
N TYR A 171 -12.59 -8.82 6.30
CA TYR A 171 -13.16 -9.75 7.26
C TYR A 171 -14.59 -10.22 6.89
N GLU A 172 -15.40 -9.33 6.33
CA GLU A 172 -16.74 -9.67 5.83
C GLU A 172 -16.69 -10.59 4.59
N SER A 173 -15.59 -10.56 3.83
CA SER A 173 -15.42 -11.31 2.59
C SER A 173 -14.50 -12.54 2.69
N GLY A 174 -14.27 -13.07 3.89
CA GLY A 174 -13.52 -14.32 4.10
C GLY A 174 -12.28 -14.18 4.97
N GLY A 175 -11.83 -12.96 5.27
CA GLY A 175 -10.72 -12.69 6.19
C GLY A 175 -9.34 -12.82 5.55
N ILE A 176 -8.32 -12.90 6.41
CA ILE A 176 -6.91 -12.92 6.01
C ILE A 176 -6.55 -14.31 5.51
N THR A 177 -5.92 -14.43 4.35
CA THR A 177 -5.36 -15.67 3.80
C THR A 177 -3.90 -15.89 4.21
N ASP A 178 -3.37 -17.09 4.05
CA ASP A 178 -1.95 -17.36 4.29
C ASP A 178 -1.05 -16.68 3.24
N GLY A 179 -1.55 -16.53 2.00
CA GLY A 179 -0.88 -15.75 0.96
C GLY A 179 -0.77 -14.26 1.31
N MET A 180 -1.84 -13.68 1.89
CA MET A 180 -1.78 -12.31 2.42
C MET A 180 -0.76 -12.16 3.54
N VAL A 181 -0.66 -13.16 4.44
CA VAL A 181 0.33 -13.15 5.53
C VAL A 181 1.75 -13.21 4.99
N GLU A 182 2.01 -14.04 3.97
CA GLU A 182 3.33 -14.12 3.33
C GLU A 182 3.73 -12.78 2.71
N CYS A 183 2.85 -12.19 1.90
CA CYS A 183 3.08 -10.86 1.31
C CYS A 183 3.23 -9.79 2.39
N PHE A 184 2.42 -9.84 3.46
CA PHE A 184 2.50 -8.91 4.60
C PHE A 184 3.88 -8.93 5.25
N VAL A 185 4.49 -10.09 5.44
CA VAL A 185 5.83 -10.20 6.03
C VAL A 185 6.87 -9.49 5.15
N VAL A 186 6.78 -9.63 3.83
CA VAL A 186 7.68 -8.94 2.88
C VAL A 186 7.47 -7.42 2.95
N TYR A 187 6.21 -6.97 2.94
CA TYR A 187 5.88 -5.53 3.03
C TYR A 187 6.31 -4.93 4.37
N LEU A 188 6.10 -5.63 5.47
CA LEU A 188 6.54 -5.22 6.80
C LEU A 188 8.07 -5.16 6.89
N ALA A 189 8.77 -6.14 6.29
CA ALA A 189 10.23 -6.18 6.22
C ALA A 189 10.82 -5.02 5.42
N GLY A 190 10.16 -4.57 4.36
CA GLY A 190 10.56 -3.43 3.54
C GLY A 190 10.05 -2.07 4.06
N HIS A 191 9.27 -2.04 5.14
CA HIS A 191 8.68 -0.81 5.67
C HIS A 191 9.74 0.11 6.31
N ASN A 192 9.58 1.43 6.16
CA ASN A 192 10.56 2.41 6.66
C ASN A 192 10.61 2.49 8.20
N ARG A 193 9.48 2.27 8.89
CA ARG A 193 9.45 2.25 10.36
C ARG A 193 9.97 0.92 10.92
N PRO A 194 10.42 0.92 12.19
CA PRO A 194 10.81 -0.31 12.86
C PRO A 194 9.68 -1.34 12.93
N THR A 195 9.99 -2.60 12.63
CA THR A 195 9.01 -3.70 12.64
C THR A 195 8.19 -3.79 13.94
N PRO A 196 8.79 -3.69 15.16
CA PRO A 196 8.00 -3.74 16.40
C PRO A 196 7.05 -2.56 16.56
N GLU A 197 7.39 -1.37 16.05
CA GLU A 197 6.50 -0.20 16.12
C GLU A 197 5.26 -0.35 15.25
N VAL A 198 5.38 -1.01 14.11
CA VAL A 198 4.24 -1.28 13.21
C VAL A 198 3.41 -2.44 13.74
N LEU A 199 4.04 -3.57 14.06
CA LEU A 199 3.34 -4.80 14.41
C LEU A 199 2.76 -4.78 15.85
N LEU A 200 3.47 -4.15 16.78
CA LEU A 200 3.15 -4.13 18.24
C LEU A 200 2.86 -2.72 18.76
N GLY A 201 2.67 -1.75 17.86
CA GLY A 201 2.47 -0.34 18.22
C GLY A 201 1.16 -0.07 18.95
N ASN A 202 1.03 1.13 19.52
CA ASN A 202 -0.15 1.57 20.26
C ASN A 202 -1.30 1.99 19.34
N ASP A 203 -2.52 1.98 19.88
CA ASP A 203 -3.70 2.49 19.22
C ASP A 203 -3.72 4.02 19.20
N LYS A 204 -4.10 4.58 18.04
CA LYS A 204 -4.31 6.02 17.86
C LYS A 204 -5.78 6.38 18.08
N ASP A 205 -6.03 7.61 18.55
CA ASP A 205 -7.36 8.18 18.46
C ASP A 205 -7.71 8.48 17.00
N LEU A 206 -8.89 8.06 16.57
CA LEU A 206 -9.34 8.16 15.18
C LEU A 206 -10.57 9.04 14.99
N ALA A 207 -11.16 9.58 16.06
CA ALA A 207 -12.44 10.28 15.99
C ALA A 207 -12.40 11.45 14.99
N ALA A 208 -11.43 12.35 15.14
CA ALA A 208 -11.31 13.52 14.25
C ALA A 208 -11.00 13.11 12.79
N GLU A 209 -10.21 12.07 12.58
CA GLU A 209 -9.87 11.59 11.23
C GLU A 209 -11.03 10.84 10.57
N TYR A 210 -11.84 10.13 11.37
CA TYR A 210 -13.08 9.50 10.90
C TYR A 210 -14.05 10.54 10.34
N ASP A 211 -14.33 11.60 11.09
CA ASP A 211 -15.25 12.65 10.66
C ASP A 211 -14.74 13.41 9.42
N ARG A 212 -13.45 13.72 9.39
CA ARG A 212 -12.85 14.54 8.35
C ARG A 212 -12.62 13.80 7.04
N ALA A 213 -12.21 12.51 7.10
CA ALA A 213 -11.61 11.84 5.95
C ALA A 213 -12.26 10.48 5.60
N PHE A 214 -13.37 10.12 6.26
CA PHE A 214 -14.06 8.88 5.97
C PHE A 214 -15.58 9.07 5.75
N VAL A 215 -16.24 9.93 6.54
CA VAL A 215 -17.67 10.21 6.39
C VAL A 215 -17.98 10.66 4.95
N GLY A 216 -19.01 10.05 4.34
CA GLY A 216 -19.42 10.32 2.96
C GLY A 216 -18.72 9.48 1.87
N MET A 217 -17.68 8.70 2.21
CA MET A 217 -16.97 7.86 1.23
C MET A 217 -17.63 6.51 0.96
N THR A 218 -18.59 6.09 1.77
CA THR A 218 -19.31 4.81 1.64
C THR A 218 -20.82 5.00 1.82
N GLU A 219 -21.59 4.13 1.20
CA GLU A 219 -23.05 3.97 1.45
C GLU A 219 -23.34 2.88 2.49
N LEU A 220 -22.34 2.04 2.79
CA LEU A 220 -22.47 1.02 3.80
C LEU A 220 -22.46 1.65 5.19
N PRO A 221 -23.40 1.31 6.07
CA PRO A 221 -23.34 1.74 7.47
C PRO A 221 -22.05 1.23 8.13
N CYS A 222 -21.19 2.15 8.52
CA CYS A 222 -19.91 1.81 9.17
C CYS A 222 -19.59 2.87 10.22
N SER A 223 -19.77 2.51 11.49
CA SER A 223 -19.46 3.40 12.61
C SER A 223 -17.96 3.44 12.92
N LEU A 224 -17.53 4.44 13.69
CA LEU A 224 -16.19 4.46 14.24
C LEU A 224 -15.91 3.21 15.09
N GLU A 225 -16.89 2.76 15.87
CA GLU A 225 -16.77 1.55 16.70
C GLU A 225 -16.47 0.30 15.86
N THR A 226 -17.19 0.11 14.72
CA THR A 226 -16.89 -0.97 13.77
C THR A 226 -15.44 -0.95 13.30
N LEU A 227 -14.88 0.23 13.02
CA LEU A 227 -13.47 0.35 12.61
C LEU A 227 -12.50 0.05 13.75
N LEU A 228 -12.84 0.45 14.99
CA LEU A 228 -12.03 0.15 16.16
C LEU A 228 -12.02 -1.36 16.48
N GLU A 229 -13.16 -2.03 16.32
CA GLU A 229 -13.27 -3.49 16.45
C GLU A 229 -12.45 -4.21 15.38
N ALA A 230 -12.52 -3.77 14.11
CA ALA A 230 -11.70 -4.32 13.04
C ALA A 230 -10.19 -4.15 13.34
N ARG A 231 -9.78 -3.01 13.87
CA ARG A 231 -8.40 -2.77 14.32
C ARG A 231 -7.99 -3.72 15.45
N ALA A 232 -8.82 -3.85 16.48
CA ALA A 232 -8.55 -4.73 17.60
C ALA A 232 -8.39 -6.18 17.15
N ARG A 233 -9.29 -6.66 16.28
CA ARG A 233 -9.23 -7.98 15.66
C ARG A 233 -7.93 -8.16 14.86
N LEU A 234 -7.57 -7.21 14.00
CA LEU A 234 -6.35 -7.26 13.20
C LEU A 234 -5.11 -7.41 14.08
N ARG A 235 -4.99 -6.58 15.12
CA ARG A 235 -3.86 -6.62 16.06
C ARG A 235 -3.75 -7.94 16.83
N GLN A 236 -4.87 -8.57 17.11
CA GLN A 236 -4.89 -9.86 17.79
C GLN A 236 -4.60 -11.02 16.84
N GLU A 237 -5.22 -11.02 15.67
CA GLU A 237 -5.20 -12.13 14.71
C GLU A 237 -3.87 -12.21 13.96
N LEU A 238 -3.42 -11.09 13.36
CA LEU A 238 -2.32 -11.11 12.41
C LEU A 238 -1.00 -11.64 12.97
N PRO A 239 -0.55 -11.26 14.20
CA PRO A 239 0.68 -11.84 14.77
C PRO A 239 0.57 -13.34 15.06
N ARG A 240 -0.63 -13.84 15.36
CA ARG A 240 -0.88 -15.28 15.59
C ARG A 240 -0.87 -16.10 14.31
N ARG A 241 -1.15 -15.48 13.17
CA ARG A 241 -1.11 -16.13 11.86
C ARG A 241 0.30 -16.29 11.30
N LEU A 242 1.29 -15.58 11.86
CA LEU A 242 2.68 -15.73 11.45
C LEU A 242 3.18 -17.14 11.76
N THR A 243 3.69 -17.83 10.75
CA THR A 243 4.36 -19.12 10.92
C THR A 243 5.66 -18.97 11.72
N ALA A 244 6.17 -20.08 12.27
CA ALA A 244 7.46 -20.08 12.95
C ALA A 244 8.60 -19.57 12.06
N ALA A 245 8.60 -19.93 10.76
CA ALA A 245 9.57 -19.46 9.78
C ALA A 245 9.50 -17.94 9.59
N GLN A 246 8.29 -17.38 9.44
CA GLN A 246 8.08 -15.94 9.27
C GLN A 246 8.48 -15.15 10.53
N LYS A 247 8.14 -15.64 11.74
CA LYS A 247 8.60 -15.05 13.01
C LYS A 247 10.14 -15.07 13.10
N GLN A 248 10.77 -16.19 12.75
CA GLN A 248 12.22 -16.32 12.72
C GLN A 248 12.86 -15.37 11.71
N PHE A 249 12.29 -15.22 10.50
CA PHE A 249 12.74 -14.27 9.50
C PHE A 249 12.70 -12.82 10.02
N LEU A 250 11.57 -12.40 10.60
CA LEU A 250 11.42 -11.03 11.12
C LEU A 250 12.40 -10.74 12.27
N CYS A 251 12.64 -11.71 13.16
CA CYS A 251 13.64 -11.59 14.23
C CYS A 251 15.06 -11.52 13.65
N GLY A 252 15.38 -12.33 12.63
CA GLY A 252 16.67 -12.29 11.94
C GLY A 252 16.89 -10.95 11.24
N LEU A 253 15.87 -10.43 10.55
CA LEU A 253 15.93 -9.10 9.91
C LEU A 253 16.16 -8.00 10.95
N ALA A 254 15.43 -8.02 12.08
CA ALA A 254 15.61 -7.03 13.15
C ALA A 254 17.03 -7.04 13.74
N ARG A 255 17.73 -8.17 13.66
CA ARG A 255 19.15 -8.32 14.03
C ARG A 255 20.13 -8.03 12.89
N ALA A 256 19.63 -7.60 11.71
CA ALA A 256 20.38 -7.39 10.47
C ALA A 256 21.13 -8.65 9.97
N VAL A 257 20.54 -9.83 10.18
CA VAL A 257 21.01 -11.15 9.70
C VAL A 257 19.82 -12.01 9.24
N PRO A 258 19.03 -11.54 8.24
CA PRO A 258 17.86 -12.29 7.79
C PRO A 258 18.24 -13.59 7.08
N ASP A 259 17.49 -14.64 7.34
CA ASP A 259 17.50 -15.85 6.54
C ASP A 259 16.40 -15.79 5.48
N TRP A 260 16.78 -15.45 4.26
CA TRP A 260 15.86 -15.25 3.14
C TRP A 260 15.16 -16.54 2.68
N PHE A 261 15.72 -17.72 3.00
CA PHE A 261 15.12 -19.01 2.64
C PHE A 261 13.85 -19.32 3.44
N LEU A 262 13.61 -18.59 4.52
CA LEU A 262 12.39 -18.69 5.33
C LEU A 262 11.16 -18.05 4.67
N LEU A 263 11.34 -17.26 3.60
CA LEU A 263 10.29 -16.67 2.80
C LEU A 263 9.99 -17.49 1.54
N GLN A 264 8.73 -17.48 1.11
CA GLN A 264 8.34 -18.06 -0.19
C GLN A 264 8.76 -17.16 -1.36
N CYS A 265 8.75 -15.84 -1.16
CA CYS A 265 9.21 -14.84 -2.13
C CYS A 265 10.72 -14.96 -2.35
N ARG A 266 11.13 -15.69 -3.41
CA ARG A 266 12.54 -16.00 -3.67
C ARG A 266 13.42 -14.81 -4.01
N HIS A 267 12.84 -13.75 -4.56
CA HIS A 267 13.56 -12.52 -4.92
C HIS A 267 13.51 -11.44 -3.82
N ALA A 268 12.95 -11.73 -2.65
CA ALA A 268 12.83 -10.78 -1.54
C ALA A 268 14.18 -10.14 -1.17
N ALA A 269 15.27 -10.91 -1.14
CA ALA A 269 16.62 -10.44 -0.85
C ALA A 269 17.12 -9.36 -1.83
N GLU A 270 16.60 -9.34 -3.04
CA GLU A 270 17.01 -8.43 -4.11
C GLU A 270 16.11 -7.20 -4.20
N MET A 271 14.92 -7.23 -3.62
CA MET A 271 13.97 -6.12 -3.67
C MET A 271 14.55 -4.84 -3.05
N PRO A 272 14.44 -3.69 -3.74
CA PRO A 272 15.06 -2.43 -3.29
C PRO A 272 14.69 -2.01 -1.88
N ALA A 273 13.42 -2.18 -1.47
CA ALA A 273 12.95 -1.81 -0.13
C ALA A 273 13.62 -2.64 0.97
N LEU A 274 13.78 -3.94 0.75
CA LEU A 274 14.36 -4.86 1.74
C LEU A 274 15.88 -4.63 1.84
N ARG A 275 16.56 -4.44 0.71
CA ARG A 275 17.98 -4.08 0.69
C ARG A 275 18.25 -2.76 1.40
N TRP A 276 17.42 -1.75 1.12
CA TRP A 276 17.49 -0.46 1.79
C TRP A 276 17.27 -0.59 3.30
N LYS A 277 16.25 -1.36 3.70
CA LYS A 277 15.96 -1.65 5.12
C LYS A 277 17.15 -2.30 5.82
N LEU A 278 17.72 -3.34 5.21
CA LEU A 278 18.89 -4.05 5.78
C LEU A 278 20.08 -3.11 5.95
N SER A 279 20.42 -2.30 4.94
CA SER A 279 21.50 -1.30 5.01
C SER A 279 21.27 -0.28 6.13
N ASN A 280 20.03 0.17 6.33
CA ASN A 280 19.70 1.07 7.43
C ASN A 280 19.86 0.40 8.80
N LEU A 281 19.43 -0.87 8.93
CA LEU A 281 19.60 -1.64 10.17
C LEU A 281 21.08 -1.87 10.51
N GLU A 282 21.92 -2.19 9.51
CA GLU A 282 23.37 -2.30 9.69
C GLU A 282 24.00 -0.97 10.14
N THR A 283 23.56 0.13 9.55
CA THR A 283 24.01 1.48 9.92
C THR A 283 23.55 1.82 11.35
N PHE A 284 22.29 1.49 11.70
CA PHE A 284 21.76 1.67 13.04
C PHE A 284 22.52 0.84 14.09
N ARG A 285 22.81 -0.43 13.79
CA ARG A 285 23.62 -1.31 14.63
C ARG A 285 25.01 -0.71 14.94
N LYS A 286 25.66 -0.12 13.93
CA LYS A 286 26.99 0.51 14.10
C LYS A 286 26.93 1.81 14.92
N ARG A 287 25.90 2.63 14.73
CA ARG A 287 25.78 3.96 15.36
C ARG A 287 25.19 3.91 16.78
N ARG A 288 24.24 3.00 17.02
CA ARG A 288 23.46 2.92 18.27
C ARG A 288 23.24 1.45 18.67
N PRO A 289 24.29 0.70 19.06
CA PRO A 289 24.21 -0.75 19.28
C PRO A 289 23.24 -1.17 20.40
N SER A 290 23.17 -0.37 21.48
CA SER A 290 22.24 -0.65 22.59
C SER A 290 20.78 -0.54 22.16
N ASP A 291 20.42 0.53 21.45
CA ASP A 291 19.06 0.77 20.98
C ASP A 291 18.66 -0.25 19.91
N PHE A 292 19.61 -0.59 19.04
CA PHE A 292 19.43 -1.65 18.05
C PHE A 292 19.10 -2.99 18.70
N SER A 293 19.87 -3.39 19.72
CA SER A 293 19.64 -4.65 20.46
C SER A 293 18.32 -4.62 21.23
N ALA A 294 17.98 -3.50 21.85
CA ALA A 294 16.71 -3.34 22.56
C ALA A 294 15.50 -3.45 21.61
N GLN A 295 15.59 -2.86 20.41
CA GLN A 295 14.53 -2.93 19.42
C GLN A 295 14.33 -4.37 18.90
N ALA A 296 15.40 -5.12 18.65
CA ALA A 296 15.34 -6.52 18.24
C ALA A 296 14.72 -7.40 19.35
N ALA A 297 15.14 -7.19 20.61
CA ALA A 297 14.61 -7.91 21.77
C ALA A 297 13.10 -7.61 21.99
N LEU A 298 12.67 -6.37 21.76
CA LEU A 298 11.25 -6.00 21.87
C LEU A 298 10.39 -6.79 20.86
N LEU A 299 10.84 -6.90 19.60
CA LEU A 299 10.14 -7.67 18.59
C LEU A 299 10.06 -9.16 18.97
N GLU A 300 11.18 -9.75 19.38
CA GLU A 300 11.24 -11.15 19.76
C GLU A 300 10.33 -11.46 20.96
N ALA A 301 10.39 -10.62 22.01
CA ALA A 301 9.51 -10.76 23.17
C ALA A 301 8.01 -10.61 22.80
N GLY A 302 7.69 -9.71 21.87
CA GLY A 302 6.33 -9.52 21.36
C GLY A 302 5.83 -10.74 20.58
N LEU A 303 6.65 -11.27 19.66
CA LEU A 303 6.29 -12.44 18.85
C LEU A 303 6.20 -13.75 19.64
N ASN A 304 6.93 -13.87 20.78
CA ASN A 304 6.87 -15.03 21.66
C ASN A 304 5.65 -15.05 22.57
N ARG A 305 4.95 -13.92 22.75
CA ARG A 305 3.71 -13.82 23.57
C ARG A 305 2.45 -14.20 22.81
N VAL A 306 2.54 -14.37 21.49
CA VAL A 306 1.43 -14.64 20.56
C VAL A 306 1.61 -16.04 19.98
#